data_59403fd9b45f36bd789490487a8c4a1f
#
_entry.id   59403fd9b45f36bd789490487a8c4a1f
#
_cell.length_a   1.000
_cell.length_b   1.000
_cell.length_c   1.000
_cell.angle_alpha   90.00
_cell.angle_beta   90.00
_cell.angle_gamma   90.00
#
_symmetry.space_group_name_H-M   'P 1'
#
loop_
_entity.id
_entity.type
_entity.pdbx_description
1 polymer ?
#
loop_
_entity_poly.entity_id
_entity_poly.type
_entity_poly.pdbx_seq_one_letter_code
_entity_poly.pdbx_strand_id
1 'polypeptide(L)'
;MKKRTFIYWVAAIVCGTMFSSYNAGPGSQGWDCTGAETGLSNPTGCSGNGCHSSTANTGINLAVELDSAGVATTHYKAGMTYTLKLTGTNNTTSNLPKFGFQLGCIKGSAAAVTPVPTGSWVSPTPTGTHLAAPQAQNFVVPMLEQTTALTPTSGTGGVGTIYSKTFTWTAPVSGTGTISMWAVLNAVNGNNNNDAGDLWNTTHLVINEWPANTGISSIGENNMGIKIFPIPAQNNLNFSYTLNQSSSVTIQLFDLQGKVVTTLLNEDQTAGEKNLNVPFLDNLRNGIYFVKVIIDDKQLLNKIVISR
;
A
#
# COMPACT_ATOMS: atom_id res chain seq x y z
N MET A 1 37.45 -18.16 57.63
CA MET A 1 36.77 -18.94 56.64
C MET A 1 35.33 -18.40 56.47
N LYS A 2 35.09 -17.24 55.89
CA LYS A 2 33.70 -16.71 55.61
C LYS A 2 33.61 -15.76 54.40
N LYS A 3 34.45 -15.92 53.36
CA LYS A 3 34.41 -15.02 52.17
C LYS A 3 34.18 -15.72 50.81
N ARG A 4 33.89 -17.02 50.77
CA ARG A 4 33.73 -17.74 49.51
C ARG A 4 32.26 -18.06 49.11
N THR A 5 31.30 -17.90 50.00
CA THR A 5 29.89 -18.27 49.75
C THR A 5 29.07 -17.14 49.17
N PHE A 6 29.54 -15.88 49.21
CA PHE A 6 28.78 -14.72 48.72
C PHE A 6 28.89 -14.49 47.18
N ILE A 7 29.94 -15.02 46.56
CA ILE A 7 30.18 -14.82 45.11
C ILE A 7 29.31 -15.73 44.24
N TYR A 8 28.89 -16.88 44.74
CA TYR A 8 28.06 -17.82 43.97
C TYR A 8 26.58 -17.44 43.90
N TRP A 9 26.07 -16.62 44.80
CA TRP A 9 24.68 -16.17 44.78
C TRP A 9 24.45 -14.98 43.84
N VAL A 10 25.46 -14.16 43.59
CA VAL A 10 25.38 -13.05 42.63
C VAL A 10 25.45 -13.57 41.17
N ALA A 11 26.23 -14.63 40.93
CA ALA A 11 26.29 -15.24 39.59
C ALA A 11 25.02 -16.01 39.17
N ALA A 12 24.27 -16.55 40.14
CA ALA A 12 23.02 -17.27 39.88
C ALA A 12 21.84 -16.33 39.60
N ILE A 13 21.88 -15.08 40.08
CA ILE A 13 20.80 -14.09 39.85
C ILE A 13 20.97 -13.42 38.49
N VAL A 14 22.16 -13.30 37.93
CA VAL A 14 22.39 -12.69 36.61
C VAL A 14 22.08 -13.66 35.44
N CYS A 15 22.03 -14.96 35.67
CA CYS A 15 21.72 -15.95 34.63
C CYS A 15 20.21 -16.28 34.49
N GLY A 16 19.36 -15.74 35.39
CA GLY A 16 17.92 -16.07 35.45
C GLY A 16 16.97 -15.15 34.67
N THR A 17 17.46 -14.12 33.96
CA THR A 17 16.60 -13.14 33.31
C THR A 17 16.65 -13.13 31.77
N MET A 18 17.26 -14.13 31.14
CA MET A 18 17.44 -14.14 29.68
C MET A 18 16.45 -15.02 28.89
N PHE A 19 15.41 -15.55 29.50
CA PHE A 19 14.46 -16.43 28.80
C PHE A 19 13.00 -15.97 28.96
N SER A 20 12.72 -14.69 28.76
CA SER A 20 11.34 -14.28 28.57
C SER A 20 11.05 -14.28 27.07
N SER A 21 10.18 -15.19 26.64
CA SER A 21 9.58 -15.14 25.31
C SER A 21 8.93 -13.75 25.11
N TYR A 22 9.33 -13.04 24.07
CA TYR A 22 8.79 -11.71 23.76
C TYR A 22 7.38 -11.83 23.19
N ASN A 23 6.39 -11.99 24.05
CA ASN A 23 5.00 -12.07 23.64
C ASN A 23 4.53 -10.81 22.91
N ALA A 24 5.12 -9.65 23.18
CA ALA A 24 4.71 -8.34 22.65
C ALA A 24 5.32 -8.00 21.27
N GLY A 25 5.96 -8.94 20.61
CA GLY A 25 6.65 -8.74 19.34
C GLY A 25 8.08 -8.24 19.45
N PRO A 26 8.93 -8.54 18.46
CA PRO A 26 10.37 -8.21 18.50
C PRO A 26 10.66 -6.72 18.33
N GLY A 27 9.77 -5.92 17.72
CA GLY A 27 9.93 -4.48 17.59
C GLY A 27 9.97 -3.75 18.93
N SER A 28 9.28 -4.26 19.96
CA SER A 28 9.35 -3.75 21.32
C SER A 28 10.77 -3.85 21.92
N GLN A 29 11.61 -4.72 21.35
CA GLN A 29 13.03 -4.91 21.71
C GLN A 29 13.98 -4.23 20.72
N GLY A 30 13.45 -3.51 19.73
CA GLY A 30 14.23 -2.81 18.74
C GLY A 30 14.70 -3.69 17.58
N TRP A 31 13.98 -4.75 17.23
CA TRP A 31 14.36 -5.67 16.15
C TRP A 31 13.39 -5.64 14.98
N ASP A 32 13.95 -5.53 13.77
CA ASP A 32 13.27 -5.81 12.51
C ASP A 32 13.61 -7.24 12.06
N CYS A 33 12.64 -8.14 12.16
CA CYS A 33 12.76 -9.51 11.69
C CYS A 33 12.20 -9.71 10.28
N THR A 34 11.67 -8.69 9.63
CA THR A 34 11.04 -8.81 8.30
C THR A 34 12.06 -8.97 7.18
N GLY A 35 13.27 -8.45 7.36
CA GLY A 35 14.31 -8.38 6.36
C GLY A 35 14.23 -7.16 5.44
N ALA A 36 13.35 -6.20 5.73
CA ALA A 36 13.25 -4.94 4.99
C ALA A 36 14.51 -4.09 5.17
N GLU A 37 15.06 -4.10 6.38
CA GLU A 37 16.27 -3.37 6.75
C GLU A 37 17.48 -4.32 6.84
N THR A 38 18.56 -3.96 6.15
CA THR A 38 19.81 -4.72 6.13
C THR A 38 20.95 -3.89 6.73
N GLY A 39 21.99 -4.56 7.26
CA GLY A 39 23.17 -3.85 7.77
C GLY A 39 23.12 -3.45 9.23
N LEU A 40 22.00 -3.65 9.93
CA LEU A 40 21.93 -3.61 11.38
C LEU A 40 22.44 -4.92 11.98
N SER A 41 22.80 -4.87 13.25
CA SER A 41 23.14 -6.10 14.02
C SER A 41 21.93 -7.02 14.21
N ASN A 42 20.85 -6.73 13.55
CA ASN A 42 19.57 -7.39 13.66
C ASN A 42 19.53 -8.66 12.81
N PRO A 43 19.01 -9.74 13.36
CA PRO A 43 18.88 -10.97 12.62
C PRO A 43 17.81 -10.82 11.51
N THR A 44 18.15 -11.20 10.29
CA THR A 44 17.14 -11.43 9.28
C THR A 44 16.27 -12.60 9.71
N GLY A 45 14.97 -12.36 9.91
CA GLY A 45 14.04 -13.38 10.39
C GLY A 45 14.06 -13.60 11.90
N CYS A 46 13.36 -14.61 12.37
CA CYS A 46 13.19 -14.91 13.79
C CYS A 46 14.28 -15.81 14.38
N SER A 47 15.40 -16.06 13.67
CA SER A 47 16.49 -16.92 14.12
C SER A 47 17.51 -16.23 15.05
N GLY A 48 17.41 -14.92 15.22
CA GLY A 48 18.40 -14.12 15.91
C GLY A 48 18.68 -14.57 17.33
N ASN A 49 19.98 -14.69 17.66
CA ASN A 49 20.46 -15.10 18.97
C ASN A 49 19.88 -16.43 19.48
N GLY A 50 19.47 -17.34 18.59
CA GLY A 50 18.88 -18.62 18.96
C GLY A 50 17.43 -18.52 19.48
N CYS A 51 16.70 -17.48 19.09
CA CYS A 51 15.34 -17.26 19.59
C CYS A 51 14.35 -18.33 19.12
N HIS A 52 14.38 -18.71 17.81
CA HIS A 52 13.50 -19.71 17.22
C HIS A 52 14.29 -20.65 16.31
N SER A 53 13.66 -21.37 15.39
CA SER A 53 14.41 -22.23 14.46
C SER A 53 15.51 -21.46 13.71
N SER A 54 16.63 -22.10 13.48
CA SER A 54 17.84 -21.44 12.95
C SER A 54 17.69 -20.91 11.51
N THR A 55 16.71 -21.40 10.77
CA THR A 55 16.45 -21.05 9.37
C THR A 55 14.97 -20.87 9.12
N ALA A 56 14.63 -20.07 8.11
CA ALA A 56 13.27 -19.98 7.61
C ALA A 56 12.76 -21.36 7.15
N ASN A 57 11.50 -21.63 7.42
CA ASN A 57 10.87 -22.91 7.09
C ASN A 57 9.82 -22.73 5.99
N THR A 58 10.09 -23.27 4.81
CA THR A 58 9.17 -23.20 3.65
C THR A 58 7.85 -23.95 3.87
N GLY A 59 7.77 -24.82 4.90
CA GLY A 59 6.52 -25.45 5.32
C GLY A 59 5.56 -24.46 5.98
N ILE A 60 6.01 -23.28 6.40
CA ILE A 60 5.14 -22.15 6.72
C ILE A 60 5.00 -21.31 5.44
N ASN A 61 3.91 -21.55 4.70
CA ASN A 61 3.62 -20.79 3.49
C ASN A 61 3.07 -19.41 3.87
N LEU A 62 3.83 -18.34 3.57
CA LEU A 62 3.50 -16.97 3.97
C LEU A 62 3.23 -16.10 2.74
N ALA A 63 2.13 -15.35 2.78
CA ALA A 63 1.72 -14.41 1.76
C ALA A 63 1.24 -13.09 2.34
N VAL A 64 1.50 -12.01 1.62
CA VAL A 64 0.93 -10.68 1.82
C VAL A 64 0.12 -10.32 0.58
N GLU A 65 -1.11 -9.88 0.77
CA GLU A 65 -2.01 -9.48 -0.30
C GLU A 65 -2.53 -8.06 -0.05
N LEU A 66 -2.47 -7.21 -1.06
CA LEU A 66 -3.09 -5.90 -1.08
C LEU A 66 -4.42 -6.01 -1.82
N ASP A 67 -5.49 -5.53 -1.20
CA ASP A 67 -6.85 -5.58 -1.73
C ASP A 67 -7.45 -4.17 -1.86
N SER A 68 -8.09 -3.92 -2.99
CA SER A 68 -8.87 -2.72 -3.27
C SER A 68 -10.32 -3.11 -3.51
N ALA A 69 -11.20 -2.81 -2.55
CA ALA A 69 -12.64 -3.08 -2.62
C ALA A 69 -12.99 -4.55 -2.97
N GLY A 70 -12.28 -5.52 -2.38
CA GLY A 70 -12.52 -6.96 -2.57
C GLY A 70 -11.75 -7.57 -3.75
N VAL A 71 -10.83 -6.82 -4.38
CA VAL A 71 -10.01 -7.30 -5.51
C VAL A 71 -8.53 -7.16 -5.19
N ALA A 72 -7.80 -8.27 -5.26
CA ALA A 72 -6.35 -8.26 -5.09
C ALA A 72 -5.66 -7.41 -6.16
N THR A 73 -4.67 -6.62 -5.75
CA THR A 73 -3.94 -5.73 -6.64
C THR A 73 -2.45 -5.65 -6.29
N THR A 74 -1.62 -5.41 -7.30
CA THR A 74 -0.20 -5.09 -7.14
C THR A 74 0.11 -3.64 -7.47
N HIS A 75 -0.94 -2.80 -7.50
CA HIS A 75 -0.82 -1.37 -7.77
C HIS A 75 -1.58 -0.56 -6.75
N TYR A 76 -1.06 0.63 -6.41
CA TYR A 76 -1.75 1.58 -5.55
C TYR A 76 -1.94 2.94 -6.24
N LYS A 77 -3.01 3.63 -5.87
CA LYS A 77 -3.21 5.06 -6.17
C LYS A 77 -2.83 5.86 -4.94
N ALA A 78 -2.10 6.94 -5.15
CA ALA A 78 -1.63 7.82 -4.07
C ALA A 78 -2.79 8.28 -3.16
N GLY A 79 -2.56 8.23 -1.85
CA GLY A 79 -3.51 8.67 -0.83
C GLY A 79 -4.74 7.77 -0.63
N MET A 80 -4.93 6.73 -1.45
CA MET A 80 -6.05 5.80 -1.29
C MET A 80 -5.79 4.80 -0.16
N THR A 81 -6.87 4.33 0.43
CA THR A 81 -6.85 3.35 1.51
C THR A 81 -7.14 1.96 0.97
N TYR A 82 -6.39 0.98 1.43
CA TYR A 82 -6.41 -0.41 1.02
C TYR A 82 -6.57 -1.35 2.21
N THR A 83 -7.07 -2.53 1.95
CA THR A 83 -7.00 -3.66 2.87
C THR A 83 -5.74 -4.46 2.59
N LEU A 84 -4.94 -4.72 3.62
CA LEU A 84 -3.76 -5.58 3.54
C LEU A 84 -3.99 -6.83 4.37
N LYS A 85 -3.79 -7.99 3.78
CA LYS A 85 -3.98 -9.29 4.42
C LYS A 85 -2.65 -10.03 4.50
N LEU A 86 -2.25 -10.37 5.72
CA LEU A 86 -1.17 -11.31 6.00
C LEU A 86 -1.76 -12.69 6.22
N THR A 87 -1.25 -13.71 5.53
CA THR A 87 -1.72 -15.08 5.68
C THR A 87 -0.53 -16.05 5.71
N GLY A 88 -0.44 -16.85 6.77
CA GLY A 88 0.45 -17.99 6.88
C GLY A 88 -0.35 -19.29 6.90
N THR A 89 0.19 -20.36 6.31
CA THR A 89 -0.39 -21.69 6.39
C THR A 89 0.67 -22.68 6.87
N ASN A 90 0.35 -23.45 7.90
CA ASN A 90 1.21 -24.54 8.38
C ASN A 90 1.02 -25.77 7.50
N ASN A 91 2.01 -26.08 6.68
CA ASN A 91 2.05 -27.32 5.85
C ASN A 91 2.97 -28.38 6.45
N THR A 92 3.43 -28.18 7.70
CA THR A 92 4.29 -29.13 8.42
C THR A 92 3.47 -30.02 9.34
N THR A 93 4.07 -31.09 9.84
CA THR A 93 3.46 -31.97 10.85
C THR A 93 3.58 -31.42 12.27
N SER A 94 4.27 -30.28 12.47
CA SER A 94 4.41 -29.64 13.78
C SER A 94 3.08 -29.05 14.25
N ASN A 95 2.82 -29.18 15.56
CA ASN A 95 1.66 -28.54 16.18
C ASN A 95 2.03 -27.13 16.65
N LEU A 96 1.49 -26.10 15.98
CA LEU A 96 1.82 -24.68 16.16
C LEU A 96 0.54 -23.89 16.46
N PRO A 97 -0.03 -23.96 17.68
CA PRO A 97 -1.33 -23.42 18.03
C PRO A 97 -1.36 -21.90 18.21
N LYS A 98 -0.24 -21.22 18.09
CA LYS A 98 -0.11 -19.76 18.24
C LYS A 98 0.78 -19.19 17.15
N PHE A 99 0.74 -17.84 16.98
CA PHE A 99 1.65 -17.15 16.07
C PHE A 99 1.93 -15.72 16.49
N GLY A 100 3.04 -15.21 15.99
CA GLY A 100 3.42 -13.81 15.99
C GLY A 100 3.82 -13.37 14.59
N PHE A 101 3.94 -12.06 14.36
CA PHE A 101 4.34 -11.51 13.07
C PHE A 101 4.94 -10.12 13.21
N GLN A 102 5.68 -9.68 12.18
CA GLN A 102 5.94 -8.27 11.90
C GLN A 102 5.59 -7.97 10.45
N LEU A 103 5.16 -6.73 10.19
CA LEU A 103 4.79 -6.25 8.87
C LEU A 103 5.14 -4.77 8.75
N GLY A 104 6.00 -4.42 7.78
CA GLY A 104 6.42 -3.06 7.47
C GLY A 104 6.30 -2.72 6.01
N CYS A 105 6.36 -1.41 5.69
CA CYS A 105 6.30 -0.92 4.31
C CYS A 105 7.45 0.05 4.05
N ILE A 106 8.17 -0.15 2.94
CA ILE A 106 9.28 0.71 2.53
C ILE A 106 9.16 1.13 1.06
N LYS A 107 9.81 2.23 0.71
CA LYS A 107 9.99 2.67 -0.67
C LYS A 107 11.01 1.77 -1.37
N GLY A 108 10.71 1.42 -2.63
CA GLY A 108 11.53 0.54 -3.44
C GLY A 108 11.06 -0.93 -3.41
N SER A 109 11.70 -1.76 -4.22
CA SER A 109 11.36 -3.19 -4.39
C SER A 109 12.30 -4.13 -3.66
N ALA A 110 13.38 -3.64 -3.06
CA ALA A 110 14.41 -4.43 -2.41
C ALA A 110 14.68 -3.91 -0.99
N ALA A 111 15.18 -4.79 -0.12
CA ALA A 111 15.70 -4.44 1.18
C ALA A 111 16.84 -3.42 1.08
N ALA A 112 16.98 -2.57 2.08
CA ALA A 112 17.98 -1.51 2.08
C ALA A 112 18.68 -1.40 3.45
N VAL A 113 19.90 -0.85 3.46
CA VAL A 113 20.63 -0.55 4.71
C VAL A 113 19.93 0.56 5.49
N THR A 114 19.38 1.54 4.77
CA THR A 114 18.58 2.63 5.32
C THR A 114 17.28 2.74 4.52
N PRO A 115 16.30 1.86 4.80
CA PRO A 115 15.03 1.88 4.09
C PRO A 115 14.27 3.17 4.40
N VAL A 116 13.48 3.64 3.44
CA VAL A 116 12.59 4.80 3.61
C VAL A 116 11.20 4.27 3.90
N PRO A 117 10.68 4.40 5.13
CA PRO A 117 9.32 4.02 5.45
C PRO A 117 8.32 4.81 4.61
N THR A 118 7.23 4.18 4.20
CA THR A 118 6.25 4.85 3.34
C THR A 118 4.84 4.34 3.56
N GLY A 119 3.84 5.18 3.19
CA GLY A 119 2.45 4.93 3.54
C GLY A 119 2.19 5.06 5.04
N SER A 120 0.98 4.78 5.46
CA SER A 120 0.61 4.85 6.88
C SER A 120 -0.39 3.76 7.26
N TRP A 121 -0.23 3.23 8.48
CA TRP A 121 -1.17 2.26 9.05
C TRP A 121 -2.34 3.01 9.69
N VAL A 122 -3.56 2.58 9.41
CA VAL A 122 -4.76 3.22 9.97
C VAL A 122 -4.99 2.72 11.40
N SER A 123 -5.18 3.67 12.32
CA SER A 123 -5.49 3.39 13.71
C SER A 123 -7.02 3.44 13.94
N PRO A 124 -7.56 2.61 14.87
CA PRO A 124 -6.87 1.60 15.68
C PRO A 124 -6.46 0.38 14.86
N THR A 125 -5.34 -0.24 15.22
CA THR A 125 -4.94 -1.53 14.65
C THR A 125 -5.86 -2.65 15.17
N PRO A 126 -5.97 -3.79 14.46
CA PRO A 126 -6.80 -4.90 14.89
C PRO A 126 -6.45 -5.38 16.30
N THR A 127 -7.45 -5.88 17.03
CA THR A 127 -7.28 -6.40 18.40
C THR A 127 -6.14 -7.42 18.45
N GLY A 128 -5.29 -7.28 19.46
CA GLY A 128 -4.12 -8.11 19.68
C GLY A 128 -2.90 -7.69 18.87
N THR A 129 -2.94 -6.50 18.25
CA THR A 129 -1.82 -5.94 17.50
C THR A 129 -1.54 -4.49 17.90
N HIS A 130 -0.37 -3.99 17.59
CA HIS A 130 0.03 -2.60 17.76
C HIS A 130 1.04 -2.20 16.70
N LEU A 131 1.30 -0.91 16.59
CA LEU A 131 2.37 -0.35 15.78
C LEU A 131 3.60 -0.10 16.65
N ALA A 132 4.66 -0.87 16.45
CA ALA A 132 5.95 -0.62 17.06
C ALA A 132 6.61 0.60 16.37
N ALA A 133 6.91 1.61 17.18
CA ALA A 133 7.56 2.82 16.70
C ALA A 133 9.03 2.54 16.36
N PRO A 134 9.60 3.24 15.35
CA PRO A 134 11.01 3.16 15.03
C PRO A 134 11.89 3.46 16.24
N GLN A 135 13.01 2.75 16.36
CA GLN A 135 14.03 2.99 17.37
C GLN A 135 15.33 3.38 16.66
N ALA A 136 15.71 4.63 16.74
CA ALA A 136 16.70 5.30 15.89
C ALA A 136 18.09 4.61 15.76
N GLN A 137 18.44 3.68 16.64
CA GLN A 137 19.70 2.92 16.56
C GLN A 137 19.50 1.45 16.17
N ASN A 138 18.26 0.99 16.05
CA ASN A 138 17.94 -0.42 15.90
C ASN A 138 17.17 -0.71 14.61
N PHE A 139 16.12 0.05 14.30
CA PHE A 139 15.37 -0.05 13.04
C PHE A 139 14.60 1.26 12.77
N VAL A 140 14.36 1.55 11.50
CA VAL A 140 13.71 2.82 11.08
C VAL A 140 12.29 2.63 10.52
N VAL A 141 11.88 1.41 10.23
CA VAL A 141 10.58 1.10 9.63
C VAL A 141 9.54 0.88 10.72
N PRO A 142 8.43 1.66 10.79
CA PRO A 142 7.32 1.35 11.69
C PRO A 142 6.74 -0.02 11.39
N MET A 143 6.66 -0.90 12.39
CA MET A 143 6.22 -2.29 12.23
C MET A 143 4.88 -2.54 12.90
N LEU A 144 3.93 -3.12 12.17
CA LEU A 144 2.80 -3.78 12.79
C LEU A 144 3.25 -5.12 13.39
N GLU A 145 2.88 -5.38 14.63
CA GLU A 145 3.18 -6.65 15.30
C GLU A 145 2.11 -7.02 16.32
N GLN A 146 2.18 -8.24 16.86
CA GLN A 146 1.28 -8.68 17.91
C GLN A 146 1.61 -8.02 19.28
N THR A 147 0.58 -7.86 20.13
CA THR A 147 0.76 -7.50 21.55
C THR A 147 0.93 -8.71 22.45
N THR A 148 0.44 -9.86 22.01
CA THR A 148 0.57 -11.17 22.62
C THR A 148 0.48 -12.23 21.54
N ALA A 149 0.96 -13.45 21.80
CA ALA A 149 0.85 -14.55 20.85
C ALA A 149 -0.61 -14.77 20.42
N LEU A 150 -0.86 -14.69 19.12
CA LEU A 150 -2.19 -14.75 18.52
C LEU A 150 -2.65 -16.20 18.32
N THR A 151 -3.97 -16.40 18.26
CA THR A 151 -4.57 -17.68 17.87
C THR A 151 -4.75 -17.77 16.36
N PRO A 152 -4.65 -18.95 15.75
CA PRO A 152 -4.98 -19.15 14.35
C PRO A 152 -6.39 -18.67 13.99
N THR A 153 -6.58 -18.29 12.74
CA THR A 153 -7.90 -17.93 12.19
C THR A 153 -8.72 -19.18 11.86
N SER A 154 -8.03 -20.28 11.52
CA SER A 154 -8.63 -21.60 11.27
C SER A 154 -7.63 -22.70 11.62
N GLY A 155 -8.12 -23.84 12.09
CA GLY A 155 -7.30 -24.95 12.56
C GLY A 155 -6.83 -24.77 14.01
N THR A 156 -6.12 -25.77 14.54
CA THR A 156 -5.68 -25.84 15.95
C THR A 156 -4.17 -25.93 16.11
N GLY A 157 -3.40 -25.78 15.04
CA GLY A 157 -1.94 -25.81 15.05
C GLY A 157 -1.31 -26.86 14.13
N GLY A 158 -2.04 -27.92 13.76
CA GLY A 158 -1.55 -28.96 12.85
C GLY A 158 -1.52 -28.53 11.37
N VAL A 159 -1.29 -29.49 10.49
CA VAL A 159 -1.28 -29.28 9.03
C VAL A 159 -2.57 -28.57 8.56
N GLY A 160 -2.44 -27.58 7.70
CA GLY A 160 -3.55 -26.79 7.17
C GLY A 160 -4.02 -25.66 8.10
N THR A 161 -3.40 -25.47 9.27
CA THR A 161 -3.72 -24.34 10.15
C THR A 161 -3.41 -23.02 9.47
N ILE A 162 -4.37 -22.08 9.53
CA ILE A 162 -4.27 -20.76 8.90
C ILE A 162 -4.09 -19.69 9.97
N TYR A 163 -3.05 -18.90 9.81
CA TYR A 163 -2.71 -17.72 10.59
C TYR A 163 -2.98 -16.50 9.75
N SER A 164 -3.94 -15.65 10.09
CA SER A 164 -4.25 -14.49 9.27
C SER A 164 -4.57 -13.25 10.11
N LYS A 165 -4.16 -12.10 9.61
CA LYS A 165 -4.54 -10.77 10.09
C LYS A 165 -4.75 -9.84 8.91
N THR A 166 -5.74 -8.95 9.08
CA THR A 166 -6.11 -7.96 8.08
C THR A 166 -5.92 -6.57 8.67
N PHE A 167 -5.32 -5.67 7.91
CA PHE A 167 -4.99 -4.31 8.29
C PHE A 167 -5.53 -3.32 7.27
N THR A 168 -5.70 -2.08 7.70
CA THR A 168 -6.00 -0.97 6.80
C THR A 168 -4.74 -0.12 6.63
N TRP A 169 -4.37 0.14 5.38
CA TRP A 169 -3.19 0.89 5.02
C TRP A 169 -3.53 1.99 4.03
N THR A 170 -2.99 3.20 4.24
CA THR A 170 -3.13 4.33 3.33
C THR A 170 -1.86 4.49 2.53
N ALA A 171 -2.02 4.51 1.21
CA ALA A 171 -0.93 4.64 0.26
C ALA A 171 -0.22 6.00 0.38
N PRO A 172 1.08 6.08 0.07
CA PRO A 172 1.85 7.32 0.13
C PRO A 172 1.39 8.34 -0.92
N VAL A 173 2.00 9.51 -0.86
CA VAL A 173 1.77 10.60 -1.81
C VAL A 173 2.21 10.23 -3.22
N SER A 174 1.63 10.92 -4.21
CA SER A 174 1.98 10.74 -5.63
C SER A 174 3.46 11.03 -5.89
N GLY A 175 4.06 10.22 -6.76
CA GLY A 175 5.49 10.27 -7.09
C GLY A 175 6.39 9.49 -6.14
N THR A 176 5.82 8.74 -5.19
CA THR A 176 6.60 7.82 -4.35
C THR A 176 7.19 6.66 -5.17
N GLY A 177 6.44 6.17 -6.17
CA GLY A 177 6.85 5.10 -7.06
C GLY A 177 6.66 3.71 -6.46
N THR A 178 7.51 2.77 -6.83
CA THR A 178 7.44 1.39 -6.32
C THR A 178 7.69 1.33 -4.81
N ILE A 179 6.90 0.53 -4.12
CA ILE A 179 7.02 0.23 -2.70
C ILE A 179 7.02 -1.28 -2.47
N SER A 180 7.40 -1.72 -1.29
CA SER A 180 7.29 -3.13 -0.91
C SER A 180 6.82 -3.30 0.54
N MET A 181 5.94 -4.28 0.73
CA MET A 181 5.48 -4.75 2.04
C MET A 181 6.32 -5.94 2.45
N TRP A 182 6.97 -5.88 3.60
CA TRP A 182 7.83 -6.91 4.13
C TRP A 182 7.23 -7.52 5.37
N ALA A 183 7.19 -8.83 5.43
CA ALA A 183 6.57 -9.56 6.53
C ALA A 183 7.40 -10.75 6.97
N VAL A 184 7.34 -11.02 8.28
CA VAL A 184 7.73 -12.28 8.90
C VAL A 184 6.54 -12.81 9.69
N LEU A 185 6.34 -14.11 9.68
CA LEU A 185 5.41 -14.80 10.55
C LEU A 185 6.15 -15.94 11.24
N ASN A 186 5.96 -16.03 12.56
CA ASN A 186 6.48 -17.10 13.40
C ASN A 186 5.31 -17.88 14.00
N ALA A 187 5.14 -19.11 13.56
CA ALA A 187 4.17 -20.04 14.13
C ALA A 187 4.83 -20.81 15.28
N VAL A 188 4.25 -20.73 16.48
CA VAL A 188 4.88 -21.19 17.71
C VAL A 188 4.12 -22.36 18.35
N ASN A 189 4.87 -23.26 19.00
CA ASN A 189 4.37 -24.46 19.64
C ASN A 189 3.58 -24.19 20.95
N GLY A 190 3.62 -22.93 21.44
CA GLY A 190 2.83 -22.50 22.59
C GLY A 190 3.36 -22.95 23.96
N ASN A 191 4.60 -23.42 24.03
CA ASN A 191 5.21 -23.86 25.29
C ASN A 191 5.79 -22.71 26.15
N ASN A 192 5.62 -21.45 25.71
CA ASN A 192 6.13 -20.21 26.29
C ASN A 192 7.67 -20.08 26.29
N ASN A 193 8.35 -20.88 25.52
CA ASN A 193 9.78 -20.77 25.26
C ASN A 193 9.99 -20.38 23.79
N ASN A 194 11.06 -19.67 23.55
CA ASN A 194 11.60 -19.47 22.21
C ASN A 194 12.56 -20.64 21.93
N ASP A 195 12.20 -21.53 21.02
CA ASP A 195 13.00 -22.71 20.73
C ASP A 195 12.91 -23.14 19.26
N ALA A 196 13.66 -24.19 18.91
CA ALA A 196 13.71 -24.73 17.56
C ALA A 196 12.41 -25.43 17.12
N GLY A 197 11.43 -25.61 17.99
CA GLY A 197 10.10 -26.11 17.68
C GLY A 197 9.18 -25.06 17.07
N ASP A 198 9.55 -23.79 17.12
CA ASP A 198 8.86 -22.69 16.49
C ASP A 198 9.36 -22.52 15.06
N LEU A 199 8.45 -22.35 14.13
CA LEU A 199 8.74 -22.31 12.70
C LEU A 199 8.35 -20.94 12.12
N TRP A 200 9.25 -20.27 11.41
CA TRP A 200 9.02 -18.96 10.83
C TRP A 200 9.35 -18.93 9.34
N ASN A 201 8.77 -17.98 8.66
CA ASN A 201 9.11 -17.66 7.27
C ASN A 201 8.95 -16.15 7.02
N THR A 202 9.59 -15.65 5.97
CA THR A 202 9.49 -14.26 5.50
C THR A 202 8.93 -14.20 4.11
N THR A 203 8.33 -13.07 3.76
CA THR A 203 7.89 -12.77 2.40
C THR A 203 7.88 -11.26 2.18
N HIS A 204 7.85 -10.85 0.91
CA HIS A 204 7.57 -9.46 0.56
C HIS A 204 6.67 -9.39 -0.67
N LEU A 205 5.88 -8.30 -0.76
CA LEU A 205 5.03 -7.98 -1.90
C LEU A 205 5.48 -6.65 -2.49
N VAL A 206 5.86 -6.65 -3.75
CA VAL A 206 6.18 -5.43 -4.51
C VAL A 206 4.90 -4.85 -5.09
N ILE A 207 4.69 -3.56 -4.88
CA ILE A 207 3.50 -2.82 -5.30
C ILE A 207 3.95 -1.58 -6.05
N ASN A 208 3.41 -1.38 -7.25
CA ASN A 208 3.74 -0.24 -8.08
C ASN A 208 2.70 0.88 -7.91
N GLU A 209 3.16 2.12 -7.97
CA GLU A 209 2.25 3.23 -8.06
C GLU A 209 1.55 3.20 -9.43
N TRP A 210 0.22 3.33 -9.44
CA TRP A 210 -0.48 3.67 -10.67
C TRP A 210 0.10 4.98 -11.17
N PRO A 211 0.54 5.06 -12.43
CA PRO A 211 1.00 6.33 -12.95
C PRO A 211 -0.08 7.37 -12.67
N ALA A 212 0.31 8.47 -12.02
CA ALA A 212 -0.56 9.63 -12.02
C ALA A 212 -1.00 9.83 -13.46
N ASN A 213 -2.30 10.03 -13.69
CA ASN A 213 -2.79 10.37 -15.02
C ASN A 213 -2.20 11.73 -15.44
N THR A 214 -0.89 11.78 -15.69
CA THR A 214 -0.20 12.88 -16.34
C THR A 214 -0.30 12.75 -17.86
N GLY A 215 -0.91 11.66 -18.33
CA GLY A 215 -1.24 11.45 -19.71
C GLY A 215 -2.47 12.28 -20.07
N ILE A 216 -2.35 13.14 -21.05
CA ILE A 216 -3.44 13.50 -21.95
C ILE A 216 -4.16 12.17 -22.23
N SER A 217 -5.39 12.02 -21.72
CA SER A 217 -6.28 10.92 -22.13
C SER A 217 -6.15 10.85 -23.63
N SER A 218 -5.77 9.68 -24.15
CA SER A 218 -5.44 9.50 -25.57
C SER A 218 -6.42 10.31 -26.42
N ILE A 219 -5.90 11.14 -27.31
CA ILE A 219 -6.69 11.80 -28.35
C ILE A 219 -7.38 10.64 -29.10
N GLY A 220 -8.62 10.31 -28.73
CA GLY A 220 -9.35 9.24 -29.43
C GLY A 220 -10.30 8.39 -28.60
N GLU A 221 -10.16 8.24 -27.28
CA GLU A 221 -11.16 7.51 -26.50
C GLU A 221 -12.11 8.46 -25.78
N ASN A 222 -13.25 8.68 -26.38
CA ASN A 222 -14.33 9.49 -25.83
C ASN A 222 -15.15 8.67 -24.80
N ASN A 223 -14.53 8.32 -23.68
CA ASN A 223 -15.17 7.58 -22.58
C ASN A 223 -16.25 8.41 -21.84
N MET A 224 -16.39 9.70 -22.17
CA MET A 224 -17.40 10.58 -21.59
C MET A 224 -18.65 10.71 -22.49
N GLY A 225 -18.69 10.03 -23.65
CA GLY A 225 -19.80 10.11 -24.57
C GLY A 225 -20.06 11.50 -25.18
N ILE A 226 -19.03 12.39 -25.14
CA ILE A 226 -19.16 13.76 -25.68
C ILE A 226 -19.03 13.72 -27.18
N LYS A 227 -20.02 14.31 -27.88
CA LYS A 227 -19.99 14.51 -29.31
C LYS A 227 -19.74 15.97 -29.62
N ILE A 228 -18.79 16.24 -30.53
CA ILE A 228 -18.42 17.57 -30.99
C ILE A 228 -18.57 17.60 -32.52
N PHE A 229 -19.43 18.45 -33.02
CA PHE A 229 -19.76 18.50 -34.44
C PHE A 229 -20.29 19.87 -34.89
N PRO A 230 -20.20 20.21 -36.19
CA PRO A 230 -19.48 19.50 -37.25
C PRO A 230 -17.98 19.70 -37.17
N ILE A 231 -17.21 18.78 -37.73
CA ILE A 231 -15.76 18.93 -37.92
C ILE A 231 -15.46 18.57 -39.39
N PRO A 232 -15.02 19.51 -40.24
CA PRO A 232 -14.70 20.91 -39.99
C PRO A 232 -15.93 21.76 -39.62
N ALA A 233 -15.70 22.72 -38.72
CA ALA A 233 -16.71 23.65 -38.29
C ALA A 233 -16.66 24.94 -39.12
N GLN A 234 -17.84 25.46 -39.52
CA GLN A 234 -17.95 26.66 -40.35
C GLN A 234 -18.46 27.85 -39.55
N ASN A 235 -19.71 27.76 -39.08
CA ASN A 235 -20.39 28.86 -38.42
C ASN A 235 -20.63 28.66 -36.93
N ASN A 236 -20.68 27.41 -36.49
CA ASN A 236 -20.90 27.04 -35.09
C ASN A 236 -20.23 25.69 -34.76
N LEU A 237 -20.14 25.42 -33.48
CA LEU A 237 -19.70 24.14 -32.93
C LEU A 237 -20.76 23.66 -31.93
N ASN A 238 -21.20 22.43 -32.06
CA ASN A 238 -22.16 21.82 -31.16
C ASN A 238 -21.47 20.80 -30.26
N PHE A 239 -21.91 20.78 -29.01
CA PHE A 239 -21.51 19.79 -28.02
C PHE A 239 -22.75 19.04 -27.54
N SER A 240 -22.72 17.73 -27.56
CA SER A 240 -23.80 16.89 -27.02
C SER A 240 -23.17 15.88 -26.05
N TYR A 241 -23.65 15.82 -24.80
CA TYR A 241 -23.17 14.95 -23.76
C TYR A 241 -24.24 14.67 -22.70
N THR A 242 -24.05 13.62 -21.89
CA THR A 242 -24.97 13.25 -20.81
C THR A 242 -24.26 13.29 -19.48
N LEU A 243 -24.84 13.98 -18.50
CA LEU A 243 -24.38 14.01 -17.11
C LEU A 243 -25.24 13.04 -16.29
N ASN A 244 -24.55 12.09 -15.60
CA ASN A 244 -25.23 11.14 -14.71
C ASN A 244 -25.62 11.77 -13.37
N GLN A 245 -24.99 12.88 -12.99
CA GLN A 245 -25.24 13.66 -11.78
C GLN A 245 -24.98 15.14 -12.07
N SER A 246 -25.33 16.00 -11.12
CA SER A 246 -24.93 17.42 -11.18
C SER A 246 -23.43 17.53 -11.13
N SER A 247 -22.82 18.25 -12.09
CA SER A 247 -21.37 18.32 -12.30
C SER A 247 -20.94 19.69 -12.75
N SER A 248 -19.73 20.09 -12.41
CA SER A 248 -19.09 21.29 -12.96
C SER A 248 -18.58 20.98 -14.36
N VAL A 249 -18.95 21.83 -15.33
CA VAL A 249 -18.57 21.65 -16.74
C VAL A 249 -17.83 22.87 -17.24
N THR A 250 -16.61 22.66 -17.72
CA THR A 250 -15.81 23.69 -18.38
C THR A 250 -15.46 23.26 -19.80
N ILE A 251 -15.71 24.11 -20.79
CA ILE A 251 -15.33 23.91 -22.19
C ILE A 251 -14.46 25.08 -22.64
N GLN A 252 -13.26 24.79 -23.10
CA GLN A 252 -12.27 25.81 -23.52
C GLN A 252 -11.72 25.48 -24.90
N LEU A 253 -11.46 26.53 -25.68
CA LEU A 253 -10.80 26.46 -26.98
C LEU A 253 -9.35 26.93 -26.85
N PHE A 254 -8.42 26.14 -27.40
CA PHE A 254 -6.97 26.41 -27.40
C PHE A 254 -6.44 26.51 -28.83
N ASP A 255 -5.44 27.33 -29.02
CA ASP A 255 -4.63 27.37 -30.24
C ASP A 255 -3.56 26.25 -30.26
N LEU A 256 -2.79 26.18 -31.36
CA LEU A 256 -1.70 25.21 -31.53
C LEU A 256 -0.56 25.37 -30.51
N GLN A 257 -0.44 26.54 -29.89
CA GLN A 257 0.57 26.84 -28.89
C GLN A 257 0.08 26.50 -27.46
N GLY A 258 -1.16 26.00 -27.32
CA GLY A 258 -1.74 25.68 -26.04
C GLY A 258 -2.25 26.90 -25.26
N LYS A 259 -2.38 28.06 -25.89
CA LYS A 259 -2.96 29.24 -25.30
C LYS A 259 -4.49 29.16 -25.37
N VAL A 260 -5.17 29.50 -24.26
CA VAL A 260 -6.63 29.63 -24.25
C VAL A 260 -7.06 30.77 -25.19
N VAL A 261 -7.82 30.41 -26.21
CA VAL A 261 -8.43 31.38 -27.13
C VAL A 261 -9.71 31.94 -26.53
N THR A 262 -10.56 31.06 -26.00
CA THR A 262 -11.81 31.46 -25.34
C THR A 262 -12.34 30.32 -24.46
N THR A 263 -13.12 30.67 -23.44
CA THR A 263 -13.92 29.73 -22.64
C THR A 263 -15.33 29.75 -23.20
N LEU A 264 -15.80 28.60 -23.67
CA LEU A 264 -17.11 28.42 -24.32
C LEU A 264 -18.21 28.13 -23.29
N LEU A 265 -17.86 27.46 -22.20
CA LEU A 265 -18.74 27.13 -21.07
C LEU A 265 -17.93 27.04 -19.79
N ASN A 266 -18.48 27.51 -18.67
CA ASN A 266 -17.93 27.31 -17.33
C ASN A 266 -19.07 27.50 -16.30
N GLU A 267 -19.77 26.41 -15.99
CA GLU A 267 -20.90 26.42 -15.06
C GLU A 267 -21.18 25.06 -14.46
N ASP A 268 -21.92 25.03 -13.34
CA ASP A 268 -22.48 23.81 -12.76
C ASP A 268 -23.77 23.45 -13.48
N GLN A 269 -23.87 22.23 -13.96
CA GLN A 269 -25.01 21.71 -14.68
C GLN A 269 -25.67 20.54 -13.96
N THR A 270 -26.99 20.47 -14.00
CA THR A 270 -27.78 19.35 -13.46
C THR A 270 -27.59 18.08 -14.30
N ALA A 271 -27.91 16.91 -13.74
CA ALA A 271 -27.95 15.64 -14.48
C ALA A 271 -28.85 15.70 -15.70
N GLY A 272 -28.59 14.86 -16.71
CA GLY A 272 -29.38 14.72 -17.93
C GLY A 272 -28.58 15.04 -19.20
N GLU A 273 -29.27 14.94 -20.34
CA GLU A 273 -28.71 15.28 -21.66
C GLU A 273 -28.50 16.78 -21.80
N LYS A 274 -27.37 17.16 -22.37
CA LYS A 274 -26.97 18.53 -22.64
C LYS A 274 -26.60 18.70 -24.09
N ASN A 275 -27.11 19.79 -24.68
CA ASN A 275 -26.83 20.21 -26.04
C ASN A 275 -26.43 21.68 -26.00
N LEU A 276 -25.20 22.00 -26.29
CA LEU A 276 -24.65 23.35 -26.33
C LEU A 276 -24.35 23.70 -27.79
N ASN A 277 -24.93 24.78 -28.29
CA ASN A 277 -24.58 25.36 -29.57
C ASN A 277 -23.75 26.63 -29.33
N VAL A 278 -22.53 26.63 -29.83
CA VAL A 278 -21.60 27.76 -29.71
C VAL A 278 -21.44 28.38 -31.10
N PRO A 279 -22.03 29.57 -31.34
CA PRO A 279 -21.75 30.32 -32.58
C PRO A 279 -20.26 30.78 -32.53
N PHE A 280 -19.60 30.76 -33.67
CA PHE A 280 -18.24 31.25 -33.73
C PHE A 280 -18.16 32.75 -33.54
N LEU A 281 -17.27 33.15 -32.65
CA LEU A 281 -16.91 34.55 -32.56
C LEU A 281 -16.16 34.98 -33.83
N ASP A 282 -16.45 36.15 -34.34
CA ASP A 282 -15.92 36.70 -35.60
C ASP A 282 -14.39 36.74 -35.68
N ASN A 283 -13.72 36.58 -34.52
CA ASN A 283 -12.27 36.69 -34.38
C ASN A 283 -11.50 35.35 -34.57
N LEU A 284 -12.22 34.20 -34.75
CA LEU A 284 -11.52 32.92 -34.97
C LEU A 284 -11.14 32.79 -36.45
N ARG A 285 -9.85 32.53 -36.68
CA ARG A 285 -9.31 32.30 -38.03
C ARG A 285 -9.48 30.83 -38.44
N ASN A 286 -9.47 30.59 -39.76
CA ASN A 286 -9.38 29.22 -40.26
C ASN A 286 -8.09 28.56 -39.75
N GLY A 287 -8.22 27.31 -39.31
CA GLY A 287 -7.09 26.57 -38.75
C GLY A 287 -7.46 25.41 -37.83
N ILE A 288 -6.44 24.86 -37.21
CA ILE A 288 -6.55 23.77 -36.25
C ILE A 288 -6.59 24.37 -34.87
N TYR A 289 -7.52 23.89 -34.05
CA TYR A 289 -7.71 24.23 -32.65
C TYR A 289 -7.90 22.95 -31.83
N PHE A 290 -7.76 23.10 -30.51
CA PHE A 290 -8.09 22.02 -29.57
C PHE A 290 -9.22 22.49 -28.65
N VAL A 291 -10.24 21.64 -28.49
CA VAL A 291 -11.30 21.81 -27.50
C VAL A 291 -10.97 20.94 -26.31
N LYS A 292 -10.90 21.55 -25.13
CA LYS A 292 -10.79 20.85 -23.85
C LYS A 292 -12.13 20.93 -23.14
N VAL A 293 -12.71 19.76 -22.86
CA VAL A 293 -13.92 19.62 -22.03
C VAL A 293 -13.50 19.00 -20.69
N ILE A 294 -13.89 19.63 -19.61
CA ILE A 294 -13.67 19.17 -18.24
C ILE A 294 -15.05 18.97 -17.60
N ILE A 295 -15.30 17.79 -17.06
CA ILE A 295 -16.50 17.46 -16.26
C ILE A 295 -15.98 16.89 -14.95
N ASP A 296 -16.13 17.64 -13.85
CA ASP A 296 -15.52 17.37 -12.57
C ASP A 296 -13.99 17.09 -12.71
N ASP A 297 -13.54 15.87 -12.40
CA ASP A 297 -12.13 15.46 -12.50
C ASP A 297 -11.74 14.85 -13.85
N LYS A 298 -12.70 14.68 -14.77
CA LYS A 298 -12.49 14.06 -16.08
C LYS A 298 -12.26 15.12 -17.14
N GLN A 299 -11.34 14.87 -18.05
CA GLN A 299 -11.08 15.77 -19.16
C GLN A 299 -10.99 15.03 -20.50
N LEU A 300 -11.50 15.67 -21.54
CA LEU A 300 -11.38 15.29 -22.93
C LEU A 300 -10.69 16.41 -23.69
N LEU A 301 -9.68 16.08 -24.48
CA LEU A 301 -9.09 17.01 -25.44
C LEU A 301 -9.38 16.50 -26.86
N ASN A 302 -10.00 17.31 -27.69
CA ASN A 302 -10.36 16.97 -29.05
C ASN A 302 -9.83 18.00 -30.04
N LYS A 303 -9.25 17.52 -31.15
CA LYS A 303 -8.80 18.36 -32.26
C LYS A 303 -10.02 18.74 -33.11
N ILE A 304 -10.17 20.01 -33.41
CA ILE A 304 -11.15 20.53 -34.36
C ILE A 304 -10.48 21.32 -35.48
N VAL A 305 -11.17 21.42 -36.59
CA VAL A 305 -10.76 22.23 -37.74
C VAL A 305 -11.86 23.27 -37.98
N ILE A 306 -11.44 24.54 -38.05
CA ILE A 306 -12.34 25.65 -38.45
C ILE A 306 -12.02 25.98 -39.90
N SER A 307 -13.08 25.98 -40.74
CA SER A 307 -12.99 26.27 -42.17
C SER A 307 -14.20 27.08 -42.55
N ARG A 308 -14.06 28.38 -42.64
CA ARG A 308 -15.10 29.33 -43.07
C ARG A 308 -14.98 29.63 -44.54
#